data_102b44e6726a76c46e2399122f78030d
#
_entry.id   102b44e6726a76c46e2399122f78030d
#
_cell.length_a   1.000
_cell.length_b   1.000
_cell.length_c   1.000
_cell.angle_alpha   90.00
_cell.angle_beta   90.00
_cell.angle_gamma   90.00
#
_symmetry.space_group_name_H-M   'P 1'
#
loop_
_entity.id
_entity.type
_entity.pdbx_description
1 polymer ?
#
loop_
_entity_poly.entity_id
_entity_poly.type
_entity_poly.pdbx_seq_one_letter_code
_entity_poly.pdbx_strand_id
1 'polypeptide(L)'
;NHSSTHLLHASLRKILGNHVFQKGSLVNDEKLRFDFSHNLPLSDMELEKIEKLVNKIISQNIKVKTQIMDHQSAINEGAIALFGEKYSEEVRVITMGQDTDSYFSKELCGGTHVNYTGDINKFKIINQYSVASGVRRLEAVSNIGVDNFETIQRAKSKETSLRTQKEIHKYLNLIRKIQPEKKIGINNNMELEEQLKDIKKTYNDIQFDTNISKNKKNIIVKKIGDYNLIYLLATKYPSKAFKLFVDEQKNAYPYKSIIVLVSSDNTKVSIIVGITNDITEKFDATSFVKIASTIVGGNGGGGRKDLAQAGGNEPTNVKKIFDEIKNEILKLS
;
A
#
# COMPACT_ATOMS: atom_id res chain seq x y z
N ASN A 1 -22.60 -23.78 11.21
CA ASN A 1 -21.30 -23.87 10.51
C ASN A 1 -21.03 -25.29 9.96
N HIS A 2 -21.33 -26.41 10.67
CA HIS A 2 -21.02 -27.76 10.18
C HIS A 2 -21.75 -28.10 8.87
N SER A 3 -23.07 -27.92 8.82
CA SER A 3 -23.84 -28.16 7.58
C SER A 3 -23.39 -27.29 6.42
N SER A 4 -22.95 -26.05 6.71
CA SER A 4 -22.40 -25.14 5.71
C SER A 4 -21.07 -25.67 5.12
N THR A 5 -20.29 -26.44 5.89
CA THR A 5 -19.03 -27.04 5.42
C THR A 5 -19.30 -28.03 4.27
N HIS A 6 -20.34 -28.85 4.39
CA HIS A 6 -20.72 -29.81 3.33
C HIS A 6 -21.20 -29.08 2.06
N LEU A 7 -22.01 -28.02 2.21
CA LEU A 7 -22.42 -27.20 1.06
C LEU A 7 -21.25 -26.47 0.42
N LEU A 8 -20.29 -25.98 1.23
CA LEU A 8 -19.07 -25.37 0.72
C LEU A 8 -18.21 -26.39 -0.06
N HIS A 9 -17.99 -27.59 0.48
CA HIS A 9 -17.23 -28.64 -0.19
C HIS A 9 -17.84 -29.01 -1.55
N ALA A 10 -19.16 -29.27 -1.59
CA ALA A 10 -19.85 -29.57 -2.83
C ALA A 10 -19.77 -28.39 -3.85
N SER A 11 -19.90 -27.15 -3.38
CA SER A 11 -19.76 -25.95 -4.23
C SER A 11 -18.37 -25.81 -4.82
N LEU A 12 -17.32 -26.04 -4.00
CA LEU A 12 -15.94 -26.00 -4.43
C LEU A 12 -15.70 -27.06 -5.53
N ARG A 13 -16.15 -28.30 -5.31
CA ARG A 13 -16.02 -29.38 -6.32
C ARG A 13 -16.75 -29.04 -7.62
N LYS A 14 -17.95 -28.46 -7.53
CA LYS A 14 -18.74 -28.08 -8.70
C LYS A 14 -18.10 -26.96 -9.53
N ILE A 15 -17.44 -26.00 -8.88
CA ILE A 15 -16.88 -24.84 -9.55
C ILE A 15 -15.44 -25.06 -9.95
N LEU A 16 -14.62 -25.67 -9.10
CA LEU A 16 -13.19 -25.85 -9.33
C LEU A 16 -12.84 -27.22 -9.94
N GLY A 17 -13.71 -28.22 -9.74
CA GLY A 17 -13.54 -29.57 -10.28
C GLY A 17 -13.33 -30.66 -9.24
N ASN A 18 -13.34 -31.90 -9.72
CA ASN A 18 -13.28 -33.11 -8.88
C ASN A 18 -11.95 -33.35 -8.15
N HIS A 19 -10.90 -32.56 -8.44
CA HIS A 19 -9.62 -32.60 -7.73
C HIS A 19 -9.68 -31.97 -6.33
N VAL A 20 -10.80 -31.31 -6.00
CA VAL A 20 -11.02 -30.74 -4.68
C VAL A 20 -11.38 -31.84 -3.69
N PHE A 21 -10.50 -32.08 -2.72
CA PHE A 21 -10.71 -32.99 -1.59
C PHE A 21 -10.45 -32.24 -0.28
N GLN A 22 -11.21 -32.55 0.75
CA GLN A 22 -10.96 -32.04 2.08
C GLN A 22 -9.60 -32.53 2.58
N LYS A 23 -8.77 -31.61 3.06
CA LYS A 23 -7.47 -31.86 3.71
C LYS A 23 -7.51 -31.60 5.21
N GLY A 24 -8.48 -30.85 5.65
CA GLY A 24 -8.75 -30.54 7.05
C GLY A 24 -10.01 -29.70 7.21
N SER A 25 -10.60 -29.74 8.39
CA SER A 25 -11.74 -28.92 8.74
C SER A 25 -11.71 -28.58 10.21
N LEU A 26 -12.16 -27.38 10.54
CA LEU A 26 -12.43 -26.97 11.91
C LEU A 26 -13.77 -26.25 11.90
N VAL A 27 -14.67 -26.69 12.75
CA VAL A 27 -16.00 -26.10 12.87
C VAL A 27 -16.27 -25.80 14.33
N ASN A 28 -16.62 -24.57 14.63
CA ASN A 28 -17.10 -24.13 15.95
C ASN A 28 -18.33 -23.21 15.79
N ASP A 29 -18.77 -22.61 16.86
CA ASP A 29 -19.90 -21.67 16.89
C ASP A 29 -19.59 -20.36 16.15
N GLU A 30 -18.35 -19.89 16.18
CA GLU A 30 -17.96 -18.62 15.55
C GLU A 30 -17.81 -18.74 14.04
N LYS A 31 -17.06 -19.77 13.57
CA LYS A 31 -16.69 -19.91 12.15
C LYS A 31 -16.47 -21.36 11.74
N LEU A 32 -16.38 -21.57 10.45
CA LEU A 32 -15.80 -22.77 9.87
C LEU A 32 -14.50 -22.46 9.15
N ARG A 33 -13.59 -23.42 9.14
CA ARG A 33 -12.35 -23.44 8.38
C ARG A 33 -12.31 -24.71 7.55
N PHE A 34 -12.05 -24.57 6.27
CA PHE A 34 -12.02 -25.67 5.32
C PHE A 34 -10.74 -25.66 4.52
N ASP A 35 -9.92 -26.70 4.68
CA ASP A 35 -8.66 -26.89 3.97
C ASP A 35 -8.90 -27.90 2.85
N PHE A 36 -8.49 -27.58 1.63
CA PHE A 36 -8.76 -28.41 0.46
C PHE A 36 -7.63 -28.39 -0.56
N SER A 37 -7.56 -29.45 -1.38
CA SER A 37 -6.57 -29.57 -2.45
C SER A 37 -6.90 -28.61 -3.59
N HIS A 38 -6.01 -27.62 -3.82
CA HIS A 38 -6.06 -26.71 -4.96
C HIS A 38 -4.75 -25.95 -5.07
N ASN A 39 -4.23 -25.79 -6.31
CA ASN A 39 -2.89 -25.24 -6.52
C ASN A 39 -2.86 -23.71 -6.56
N LEU A 40 -3.90 -23.09 -7.11
CA LEU A 40 -3.94 -21.65 -7.35
C LEU A 40 -4.78 -20.90 -6.29
N PRO A 41 -4.53 -19.60 -6.04
CA PRO A 41 -5.49 -18.77 -5.32
C PRO A 41 -6.82 -18.72 -6.07
N LEU A 42 -7.92 -18.72 -5.33
CA LEU A 42 -9.21 -18.47 -5.95
C LEU A 42 -9.31 -16.98 -6.30
N SER A 43 -9.82 -16.71 -7.48
CA SER A 43 -10.17 -15.36 -7.89
C SER A 43 -11.42 -14.85 -7.15
N ASP A 44 -11.59 -13.53 -7.07
CA ASP A 44 -12.78 -12.93 -6.45
C ASP A 44 -14.07 -13.42 -7.14
N MET A 45 -14.05 -13.65 -8.46
CA MET A 45 -15.17 -14.21 -9.20
C MET A 45 -15.50 -15.66 -8.79
N GLU A 46 -14.49 -16.49 -8.53
CA GLU A 46 -14.70 -17.86 -8.07
C GLU A 46 -15.24 -17.88 -6.65
N LEU A 47 -14.69 -17.05 -5.76
CA LEU A 47 -15.22 -16.90 -4.39
C LEU A 47 -16.67 -16.45 -4.39
N GLU A 48 -17.03 -15.47 -5.20
CA GLU A 48 -18.39 -14.98 -5.34
C GLU A 48 -19.35 -16.07 -5.89
N LYS A 49 -18.92 -16.83 -6.91
CA LYS A 49 -19.70 -17.94 -7.46
C LYS A 49 -19.92 -19.05 -6.43
N ILE A 50 -18.91 -19.40 -5.64
CA ILE A 50 -19.00 -20.40 -4.59
C ILE A 50 -19.98 -19.95 -3.52
N GLU A 51 -19.81 -18.71 -3.02
CA GLU A 51 -20.69 -18.12 -1.99
C GLU A 51 -22.16 -18.05 -2.47
N LYS A 52 -22.38 -17.58 -3.70
CA LYS A 52 -23.72 -17.54 -4.31
C LYS A 52 -24.34 -18.94 -4.45
N LEU A 53 -23.52 -19.93 -4.83
CA LEU A 53 -24.02 -21.29 -4.98
C LEU A 53 -24.41 -21.89 -3.63
N VAL A 54 -23.61 -21.74 -2.59
CA VAL A 54 -23.94 -22.17 -1.23
C VAL A 54 -25.27 -21.50 -0.78
N ASN A 55 -25.39 -20.20 -0.91
CA ASN A 55 -26.59 -19.46 -0.50
C ASN A 55 -27.83 -19.83 -1.34
N LYS A 56 -27.65 -20.17 -2.62
CA LYS A 56 -28.72 -20.70 -3.46
C LYS A 56 -29.27 -22.03 -2.90
N ILE A 57 -28.39 -22.93 -2.47
CA ILE A 57 -28.83 -24.22 -1.88
C ILE A 57 -29.49 -24.00 -0.49
N ILE A 58 -28.96 -23.08 0.29
CA ILE A 58 -29.58 -22.69 1.57
C ILE A 58 -31.03 -22.21 1.32
N SER A 59 -31.24 -21.34 0.32
CA SER A 59 -32.56 -20.78 0.02
C SER A 59 -33.58 -21.79 -0.50
N GLN A 60 -33.14 -22.96 -0.96
CA GLN A 60 -34.06 -24.05 -1.33
C GLN A 60 -34.86 -24.59 -0.14
N ASN A 61 -34.37 -24.44 1.08
CA ASN A 61 -34.98 -24.89 2.33
C ASN A 61 -35.38 -26.38 2.29
N ILE A 62 -34.51 -27.23 1.78
CA ILE A 62 -34.76 -28.67 1.59
C ILE A 62 -34.39 -29.42 2.87
N LYS A 63 -35.19 -30.41 3.21
CA LYS A 63 -34.94 -31.31 4.35
C LYS A 63 -33.65 -32.06 4.20
N VAL A 64 -32.76 -31.98 5.19
CA VAL A 64 -31.56 -32.78 5.28
C VAL A 64 -31.89 -34.22 5.60
N LYS A 65 -31.43 -35.15 4.78
CA LYS A 65 -31.70 -36.59 4.96
C LYS A 65 -30.46 -37.25 5.58
N THR A 66 -30.73 -38.10 6.54
CA THR A 66 -29.75 -38.94 7.21
C THR A 66 -30.14 -40.40 7.00
N GLN A 67 -29.20 -41.22 6.51
CA GLN A 67 -29.40 -42.65 6.30
C GLN A 67 -28.22 -43.41 6.88
N ILE A 68 -28.49 -44.56 7.48
CA ILE A 68 -27.47 -45.51 7.89
C ILE A 68 -27.50 -46.67 6.86
N MET A 69 -26.36 -46.97 6.29
CA MET A 69 -26.24 -48.02 5.28
C MET A 69 -24.86 -48.62 5.28
N ASP A 70 -24.69 -49.73 4.59
CA ASP A 70 -23.38 -50.36 4.34
C ASP A 70 -22.46 -49.38 3.59
N HIS A 71 -21.16 -49.38 3.99
CA HIS A 71 -20.15 -48.48 3.45
C HIS A 71 -20.02 -48.61 1.92
N GLN A 72 -19.97 -49.86 1.39
CA GLN A 72 -19.84 -50.08 -0.04
C GLN A 72 -21.05 -49.58 -0.81
N SER A 73 -22.25 -49.75 -0.24
CA SER A 73 -23.52 -49.26 -0.80
C SER A 73 -23.51 -47.74 -0.85
N ALA A 74 -23.05 -47.06 0.22
CA ALA A 74 -22.96 -45.62 0.27
C ALA A 74 -22.07 -45.06 -0.84
N ILE A 75 -20.89 -45.66 -1.05
CA ILE A 75 -19.96 -45.27 -2.13
C ILE A 75 -20.58 -45.52 -3.51
N ASN A 76 -21.21 -46.67 -3.72
CA ASN A 76 -21.87 -47.01 -4.99
C ASN A 76 -23.01 -46.01 -5.32
N GLU A 77 -23.67 -45.47 -4.32
CA GLU A 77 -24.69 -44.42 -4.45
C GLU A 77 -24.07 -42.99 -4.58
N GLY A 78 -22.74 -42.89 -4.70
CA GLY A 78 -22.04 -41.62 -4.92
C GLY A 78 -21.80 -40.77 -3.67
N ALA A 79 -21.85 -41.36 -2.48
CA ALA A 79 -21.47 -40.64 -1.26
C ALA A 79 -19.95 -40.42 -1.23
N ILE A 80 -19.54 -39.19 -0.86
CA ILE A 80 -18.13 -38.82 -0.72
C ILE A 80 -17.66 -39.21 0.68
N ALA A 81 -16.59 -40.02 0.75
CA ALA A 81 -15.87 -40.34 1.97
C ALA A 81 -14.68 -39.36 2.14
N LEU A 82 -14.38 -38.96 3.37
CA LEU A 82 -13.20 -38.15 3.67
C LEU A 82 -11.93 -38.99 3.49
N PHE A 83 -10.95 -38.42 2.83
CA PHE A 83 -9.69 -39.12 2.55
C PHE A 83 -8.92 -39.38 3.85
N GLY A 84 -8.52 -40.67 4.05
CA GLY A 84 -7.69 -41.07 5.20
C GLY A 84 -8.47 -41.43 6.49
N GLU A 85 -9.78 -41.31 6.49
CA GLU A 85 -10.60 -41.83 7.60
C GLU A 85 -10.89 -43.31 7.46
N LYS A 86 -10.98 -44.02 8.59
CA LYS A 86 -11.39 -45.42 8.65
C LYS A 86 -12.89 -45.46 8.99
N TYR A 87 -13.65 -46.11 8.17
CA TYR A 87 -15.08 -46.28 8.34
C TYR A 87 -15.42 -47.70 8.83
N SER A 88 -16.47 -47.82 9.61
CA SER A 88 -17.07 -49.09 9.97
C SER A 88 -17.85 -49.67 8.80
N GLU A 89 -18.31 -50.93 8.93
CA GLU A 89 -19.16 -51.57 7.91
C GLU A 89 -20.47 -50.79 7.67
N GLU A 90 -21.05 -50.24 8.74
CA GLU A 90 -22.19 -49.31 8.66
C GLU A 90 -21.72 -47.85 8.80
N VAL A 91 -22.21 -47.00 7.90
CA VAL A 91 -21.88 -45.58 7.83
C VAL A 91 -23.12 -44.71 7.79
N ARG A 92 -22.98 -43.52 8.34
CA ARG A 92 -24.00 -42.50 8.29
C ARG A 92 -23.80 -41.58 7.11
N VAL A 93 -24.77 -41.55 6.18
CA VAL A 93 -24.75 -40.72 4.97
C VAL A 93 -25.66 -39.52 5.18
N ILE A 94 -25.14 -38.34 4.94
CA ILE A 94 -25.87 -37.06 4.99
C ILE A 94 -26.05 -36.56 3.56
N THR A 95 -27.33 -36.23 3.22
CA THR A 95 -27.67 -35.62 1.93
C THR A 95 -28.32 -34.27 2.14
N MET A 96 -27.84 -33.26 1.40
CA MET A 96 -28.26 -31.86 1.52
C MET A 96 -28.49 -31.22 0.17
N GLY A 97 -29.57 -30.42 0.07
CA GLY A 97 -29.86 -29.66 -1.13
C GLY A 97 -30.25 -30.51 -2.32
N GLN A 98 -30.66 -29.86 -3.40
CA GLN A 98 -30.98 -30.51 -4.67
C GLN A 98 -30.34 -29.76 -5.83
N ASP A 99 -29.85 -30.54 -6.77
CA ASP A 99 -29.32 -30.04 -8.04
C ASP A 99 -29.93 -30.90 -9.15
N THR A 100 -30.48 -30.29 -10.19
CA THR A 100 -31.18 -30.91 -11.32
C THR A 100 -31.87 -32.27 -10.99
N ASP A 101 -31.11 -33.37 -11.06
CA ASP A 101 -31.63 -34.74 -10.90
C ASP A 101 -31.07 -35.50 -9.69
N SER A 102 -30.28 -34.82 -8.82
CA SER A 102 -29.56 -35.47 -7.70
C SER A 102 -29.48 -34.58 -6.46
N TYR A 103 -28.93 -35.14 -5.37
CA TYR A 103 -28.53 -34.34 -4.21
C TYR A 103 -27.36 -33.45 -4.52
N PHE A 104 -27.35 -32.23 -3.97
CA PHE A 104 -26.27 -31.28 -4.13
C PHE A 104 -24.99 -31.72 -3.37
N SER A 105 -25.16 -32.18 -2.12
CA SER A 105 -24.11 -32.77 -1.30
C SER A 105 -24.56 -34.11 -0.77
N LYS A 106 -23.72 -35.14 -0.88
CA LYS A 106 -23.93 -36.46 -0.31
C LYS A 106 -22.60 -36.97 0.25
N GLU A 107 -22.48 -37.00 1.57
CA GLU A 107 -21.20 -37.26 2.24
C GLU A 107 -21.36 -38.16 3.45
N LEU A 108 -20.29 -38.94 3.78
CA LEU A 108 -20.20 -39.72 5.01
C LEU A 108 -19.90 -38.74 6.17
N CYS A 109 -20.78 -38.64 7.16
CA CYS A 109 -20.59 -37.74 8.29
C CYS A 109 -21.35 -38.19 9.54
N GLY A 110 -20.60 -38.34 10.66
CA GLY A 110 -21.16 -38.67 11.98
C GLY A 110 -21.66 -37.45 12.80
N GLY A 111 -21.42 -36.22 12.33
CA GLY A 111 -21.69 -35.00 13.09
C GLY A 111 -23.15 -34.60 13.13
N THR A 112 -23.45 -33.55 13.89
CA THR A 112 -24.79 -32.95 13.99
C THR A 112 -25.03 -31.96 12.85
N HIS A 113 -26.25 -31.99 12.31
CA HIS A 113 -26.66 -31.16 11.17
C HIS A 113 -28.00 -30.52 11.42
N VAL A 114 -28.28 -29.46 10.64
CA VAL A 114 -29.59 -28.81 10.62
C VAL A 114 -30.65 -29.73 10.03
N ASN A 115 -31.93 -29.49 10.34
CA ASN A 115 -33.02 -30.26 9.78
C ASN A 115 -33.34 -29.88 8.33
N TYR A 116 -33.20 -28.61 8.00
CA TYR A 116 -33.44 -28.05 6.67
C TYR A 116 -32.25 -27.19 6.26
N THR A 117 -31.94 -27.12 4.97
CA THR A 117 -30.84 -26.25 4.46
C THR A 117 -31.09 -24.78 4.81
N GLY A 118 -32.35 -24.36 4.87
CA GLY A 118 -32.75 -23.01 5.26
C GLY A 118 -32.42 -22.62 6.70
N ASP A 119 -32.23 -23.59 7.61
CA ASP A 119 -31.87 -23.33 9.01
C ASP A 119 -30.44 -22.74 9.10
N ILE A 120 -29.60 -22.88 8.05
CA ILE A 120 -28.27 -22.24 7.92
C ILE A 120 -28.45 -20.73 7.77
N ASN A 121 -29.58 -20.25 7.21
CA ASN A 121 -29.95 -18.88 6.95
C ASN A 121 -29.06 -18.18 5.92
N LYS A 122 -27.83 -17.82 6.27
CA LYS A 122 -26.84 -17.13 5.42
C LYS A 122 -25.47 -17.79 5.52
N PHE A 123 -24.68 -17.64 4.46
CA PHE A 123 -23.31 -18.09 4.41
C PHE A 123 -22.42 -17.02 3.77
N LYS A 124 -21.22 -16.79 4.33
CA LYS A 124 -20.25 -15.86 3.78
C LYS A 124 -18.83 -16.35 3.95
N ILE A 125 -18.05 -16.30 2.86
CA ILE A 125 -16.61 -16.52 2.88
C ILE A 125 -15.95 -15.24 3.41
N ILE A 126 -15.09 -15.37 4.42
CA ILE A 126 -14.46 -14.22 5.08
C ILE A 126 -12.96 -14.12 4.79
N ASN A 127 -12.29 -15.24 4.49
CA ASN A 127 -10.86 -15.29 4.20
C ASN A 127 -10.50 -16.43 3.28
N GLN A 128 -9.39 -16.24 2.51
CA GLN A 128 -8.69 -17.30 1.80
C GLN A 128 -7.18 -17.16 1.96
N TYR A 129 -6.47 -18.28 2.13
CA TYR A 129 -5.00 -18.30 2.13
C TYR A 129 -4.42 -19.69 1.83
N SER A 130 -3.11 -19.73 1.57
CA SER A 130 -2.38 -20.98 1.37
C SER A 130 -1.91 -21.52 2.72
N VAL A 131 -2.03 -22.83 2.93
CA VAL A 131 -1.55 -23.53 4.14
C VAL A 131 -0.28 -24.28 3.85
N ALA A 132 -0.24 -24.95 2.69
CA ALA A 132 0.90 -25.71 2.20
C ALA A 132 0.87 -25.75 0.66
N SER A 133 1.91 -26.30 0.04
CA SER A 133 1.91 -26.52 -1.40
C SER A 133 0.71 -27.40 -1.80
N GLY A 134 -0.12 -26.91 -2.73
CA GLY A 134 -1.32 -27.60 -3.19
C GLY A 134 -2.48 -27.66 -2.20
N VAL A 135 -2.42 -26.92 -1.07
CA VAL A 135 -3.50 -26.87 -0.07
C VAL A 135 -3.95 -25.43 0.16
N ARG A 136 -5.22 -25.18 -0.11
CA ARG A 136 -5.90 -23.89 0.13
C ARG A 136 -6.80 -23.99 1.35
N ARG A 137 -6.96 -22.85 2.03
CA ARG A 137 -7.84 -22.69 3.17
C ARG A 137 -8.85 -21.60 2.89
N LEU A 138 -10.11 -21.88 3.18
CA LEU A 138 -11.18 -20.91 3.32
C LEU A 138 -11.64 -20.84 4.77
N GLU A 139 -11.90 -19.63 5.22
CA GLU A 139 -12.68 -19.37 6.44
C GLU A 139 -14.03 -18.79 6.04
N ALA A 140 -15.08 -19.24 6.68
CA ALA A 140 -16.42 -18.77 6.42
C ALA A 140 -17.27 -18.74 7.70
N VAL A 141 -18.35 -18.00 7.66
CA VAL A 141 -19.34 -17.86 8.73
C VAL A 141 -20.74 -18.16 8.20
N SER A 142 -21.63 -18.57 9.08
CA SER A 142 -23.03 -18.75 8.75
C SER A 142 -23.96 -18.14 9.80
N ASN A 143 -25.23 -17.96 9.43
CA ASN A 143 -26.28 -17.43 10.29
C ASN A 143 -25.88 -16.10 10.95
N ILE A 144 -26.02 -15.96 12.27
CA ILE A 144 -25.67 -14.76 13.05
C ILE A 144 -24.20 -14.34 12.87
N GLY A 145 -23.31 -15.28 12.55
CA GLY A 145 -21.90 -14.99 12.24
C GLY A 145 -21.73 -14.08 11.03
N VAL A 146 -22.62 -14.18 10.03
CA VAL A 146 -22.64 -13.28 8.87
C VAL A 146 -23.01 -11.86 9.30
N ASP A 147 -24.06 -11.70 10.07
CA ASP A 147 -24.54 -10.39 10.53
C ASP A 147 -23.49 -9.69 11.41
N ASN A 148 -22.84 -10.45 12.30
CA ASN A 148 -21.73 -9.96 13.13
C ASN A 148 -20.55 -9.51 12.26
N PHE A 149 -20.14 -10.33 11.29
CA PHE A 149 -19.04 -9.99 10.38
C PHE A 149 -19.34 -8.72 9.58
N GLU A 150 -20.54 -8.62 8.98
CA GLU A 150 -20.95 -7.44 8.23
C GLU A 150 -20.98 -6.17 9.10
N THR A 151 -21.47 -6.30 10.34
CA THR A 151 -21.51 -5.18 11.30
C THR A 151 -20.09 -4.68 11.61
N ILE A 152 -19.14 -5.59 11.87
CA ILE A 152 -17.75 -5.25 12.12
C ILE A 152 -17.11 -4.61 10.88
N GLN A 153 -17.37 -5.13 9.68
CA GLN A 153 -16.83 -4.55 8.43
C GLN A 153 -17.38 -3.15 8.17
N ARG A 154 -18.69 -2.93 8.37
CA ARG A 154 -19.30 -1.60 8.24
C ARG A 154 -18.73 -0.60 9.25
N ALA A 155 -18.49 -1.02 10.49
CA ALA A 155 -17.88 -0.18 11.51
C ALA A 155 -16.44 0.20 11.13
N LYS A 156 -15.60 -0.75 10.69
CA LYS A 156 -14.24 -0.50 10.21
C LYS A 156 -14.20 0.42 9.00
N SER A 157 -15.06 0.20 8.02
CA SER A 157 -15.16 1.06 6.83
C SER A 157 -15.53 2.50 7.22
N LYS A 158 -16.51 2.66 8.12
CA LYS A 158 -16.91 3.99 8.63
C LYS A 158 -15.78 4.70 9.39
N GLU A 159 -15.05 3.97 10.22
CA GLU A 159 -13.89 4.50 10.95
C GLU A 159 -12.79 4.95 9.99
N THR A 160 -12.44 4.12 8.99
CA THR A 160 -11.46 4.46 7.95
C THR A 160 -11.88 5.72 7.20
N SER A 161 -13.13 5.79 6.75
CA SER A 161 -13.68 6.97 6.05
C SER A 161 -13.60 8.23 6.91
N LEU A 162 -13.95 8.14 8.19
CA LEU A 162 -13.89 9.26 9.12
C LEU A 162 -12.44 9.73 9.35
N ARG A 163 -11.50 8.80 9.47
CA ARG A 163 -10.08 9.10 9.59
C ARG A 163 -9.55 9.81 8.34
N THR A 164 -9.89 9.30 7.15
CA THR A 164 -9.50 9.91 5.87
C THR A 164 -10.07 11.32 5.72
N GLN A 165 -11.35 11.55 6.08
CA GLN A 165 -11.95 12.89 6.09
C GLN A 165 -11.24 13.85 7.05
N LYS A 166 -10.87 13.41 8.26
CA LYS A 166 -10.10 14.24 9.20
C LYS A 166 -8.73 14.63 8.63
N GLU A 167 -8.05 13.72 7.94
CA GLU A 167 -6.79 14.03 7.27
C GLU A 167 -6.99 15.06 6.14
N ILE A 168 -7.99 14.89 5.30
CA ILE A 168 -8.37 15.86 4.26
C ILE A 168 -8.53 17.26 4.87
N HIS A 169 -9.36 17.40 5.90
CA HIS A 169 -9.57 18.68 6.58
C HIS A 169 -8.28 19.26 7.15
N LYS A 170 -7.41 18.42 7.72
CA LYS A 170 -6.10 18.86 8.23
C LYS A 170 -5.25 19.48 7.12
N TYR A 171 -5.11 18.81 5.98
CA TYR A 171 -4.31 19.32 4.85
C TYR A 171 -4.93 20.58 4.22
N LEU A 172 -6.25 20.64 4.07
CA LEU A 172 -6.94 21.84 3.60
C LEU A 172 -6.68 23.04 4.52
N ASN A 173 -6.71 22.85 5.84
CA ASN A 173 -6.38 23.90 6.80
C ASN A 173 -4.91 24.33 6.73
N LEU A 174 -3.99 23.39 6.49
CA LEU A 174 -2.57 23.71 6.29
C LEU A 174 -2.36 24.53 5.02
N ILE A 175 -3.05 24.20 3.93
CA ILE A 175 -2.99 24.97 2.67
C ILE A 175 -3.56 26.38 2.87
N ARG A 176 -4.70 26.53 3.53
CA ARG A 176 -5.29 27.84 3.81
C ARG A 176 -4.37 28.74 4.64
N LYS A 177 -3.57 28.16 5.56
CA LYS A 177 -2.58 28.93 6.34
C LYS A 177 -1.44 29.46 5.47
N ILE A 178 -1.08 28.75 4.39
CA ILE A 178 0.02 29.16 3.49
C ILE A 178 -0.49 30.09 2.39
N GLN A 179 -1.65 29.78 1.81
CA GLN A 179 -2.28 30.51 0.72
C GLN A 179 -3.79 30.71 1.00
N PRO A 180 -4.17 31.73 1.79
CA PRO A 180 -5.57 31.95 2.20
C PRO A 180 -6.55 32.11 1.02
N GLU A 181 -6.09 32.74 -0.07
CA GLU A 181 -6.91 33.03 -1.26
C GLU A 181 -7.11 31.80 -2.17
N LYS A 182 -6.35 30.74 -1.97
CA LYS A 182 -6.43 29.55 -2.84
C LYS A 182 -7.64 28.70 -2.49
N LYS A 183 -8.64 28.71 -3.37
CA LYS A 183 -9.79 27.80 -3.29
C LYS A 183 -9.40 26.43 -3.83
N ILE A 184 -9.47 25.40 -3.00
CA ILE A 184 -9.30 24.02 -3.43
C ILE A 184 -10.69 23.39 -3.52
N GLY A 185 -11.07 23.00 -4.73
CA GLY A 185 -12.30 22.24 -4.97
C GLY A 185 -12.11 20.81 -4.49
N ILE A 186 -13.04 20.30 -3.70
CA ILE A 186 -13.14 18.88 -3.38
C ILE A 186 -14.00 18.26 -4.47
N ASN A 187 -13.48 17.27 -5.18
CA ASN A 187 -14.25 16.52 -6.14
C ASN A 187 -15.06 15.42 -5.43
N ASN A 188 -16.33 15.69 -5.14
CA ASN A 188 -17.20 14.77 -4.42
C ASN A 188 -17.47 13.44 -5.17
N ASN A 189 -17.08 13.34 -6.44
CA ASN A 189 -17.23 12.11 -7.25
C ASN A 189 -16.01 11.18 -7.16
N MET A 190 -14.97 11.60 -6.45
CA MET A 190 -13.76 10.78 -6.23
C MET A 190 -13.83 10.07 -4.89
N GLU A 191 -13.24 8.88 -4.84
CA GLU A 191 -13.05 8.15 -3.58
C GLU A 191 -12.22 8.97 -2.58
N LEU A 192 -12.55 8.87 -1.29
CA LEU A 192 -11.91 9.68 -0.22
C LEU A 192 -10.38 9.53 -0.17
N GLU A 193 -9.86 8.33 -0.44
CA GLU A 193 -8.42 8.07 -0.45
C GLU A 193 -7.72 8.77 -1.62
N GLU A 194 -8.36 8.81 -2.77
CA GLU A 194 -7.86 9.49 -3.95
C GLU A 194 -7.90 11.02 -3.73
N GLN A 195 -8.99 11.54 -3.16
CA GLN A 195 -9.06 12.95 -2.75
C GLN A 195 -7.93 13.33 -1.78
N LEU A 196 -7.66 12.49 -0.78
CA LEU A 196 -6.57 12.71 0.17
C LEU A 196 -5.20 12.75 -0.50
N LYS A 197 -4.98 11.85 -1.46
CA LYS A 197 -3.74 11.79 -2.24
C LYS A 197 -3.51 13.08 -3.04
N ASP A 198 -4.55 13.58 -3.70
CA ASP A 198 -4.48 14.81 -4.50
C ASP A 198 -4.27 16.06 -3.63
N ILE A 199 -4.95 16.13 -2.49
CA ILE A 199 -4.80 17.25 -1.55
C ILE A 199 -3.40 17.24 -0.92
N LYS A 200 -2.85 16.06 -0.56
CA LYS A 200 -1.46 15.91 -0.08
C LYS A 200 -0.46 16.37 -1.13
N LYS A 201 -0.67 16.00 -2.39
CA LYS A 201 0.17 16.46 -3.52
C LYS A 201 0.13 17.99 -3.63
N THR A 202 -1.06 18.56 -3.67
CA THR A 202 -1.26 20.03 -3.76
C THR A 202 -0.57 20.75 -2.59
N TYR A 203 -0.69 20.24 -1.37
CA TYR A 203 -0.01 20.80 -0.20
C TYR A 203 1.51 20.78 -0.35
N ASN A 204 2.07 19.67 -0.81
CA ASN A 204 3.51 19.54 -1.04
C ASN A 204 4.02 20.50 -2.12
N ASP A 205 3.27 20.65 -3.21
CA ASP A 205 3.61 21.60 -4.29
C ASP A 205 3.59 23.04 -3.78
N ILE A 206 2.56 23.42 -3.02
CA ILE A 206 2.48 24.76 -2.40
C ILE A 206 3.64 25.00 -1.43
N GLN A 207 3.96 24.02 -0.59
CA GLN A 207 5.11 24.13 0.32
C GLN A 207 6.44 24.29 -0.45
N PHE A 208 6.60 23.52 -1.53
CA PHE A 208 7.75 23.59 -2.40
C PHE A 208 7.94 25.00 -2.97
N ASP A 209 6.90 25.55 -3.59
CA ASP A 209 6.92 26.90 -4.20
C ASP A 209 7.15 28.01 -3.15
N THR A 210 6.49 27.87 -2.01
CA THR A 210 6.62 28.85 -0.90
C THR A 210 8.04 28.86 -0.34
N ASN A 211 8.66 27.69 -0.16
CA ASN A 211 10.05 27.59 0.32
C ASN A 211 11.03 28.21 -0.67
N ILE A 212 10.85 27.96 -1.96
CA ILE A 212 11.69 28.58 -3.01
C ILE A 212 11.53 30.09 -2.97
N SER A 213 10.31 30.61 -3.03
CA SER A 213 10.03 32.04 -3.08
C SER A 213 10.55 32.79 -1.86
N LYS A 214 10.40 32.19 -0.66
CA LYS A 214 10.89 32.76 0.60
C LYS A 214 12.41 32.86 0.60
N ASN A 215 13.11 31.83 0.13
CA ASN A 215 14.57 31.81 0.16
C ASN A 215 15.19 32.67 -0.95
N LYS A 216 14.55 32.78 -2.13
CA LYS A 216 15.08 33.64 -3.24
C LYS A 216 15.32 35.10 -2.83
N LYS A 217 14.65 35.61 -1.82
CA LYS A 217 14.87 36.97 -1.29
C LYS A 217 16.22 37.14 -0.58
N ASN A 218 16.89 36.04 -0.24
CA ASN A 218 18.16 36.04 0.49
C ASN A 218 19.37 35.78 -0.42
N ILE A 219 19.23 35.91 -1.73
CA ILE A 219 20.34 35.75 -2.68
C ILE A 219 21.28 36.94 -2.51
N ILE A 220 22.57 36.62 -2.30
CA ILE A 220 23.67 37.60 -2.23
C ILE A 220 24.44 37.52 -3.54
N VAL A 221 24.60 38.64 -4.22
CA VAL A 221 25.44 38.76 -5.39
C VAL A 221 26.61 39.67 -5.02
N LYS A 222 27.83 39.16 -5.09
CA LYS A 222 29.02 39.90 -4.71
C LYS A 222 30.10 39.76 -5.79
N LYS A 223 30.70 40.85 -6.22
CA LYS A 223 31.84 40.85 -7.11
C LYS A 223 33.13 40.60 -6.33
N ILE A 224 33.92 39.63 -6.75
CA ILE A 224 35.21 39.23 -6.15
C ILE A 224 36.24 39.22 -7.26
N GLY A 225 37.09 40.24 -7.27
CA GLY A 225 37.94 40.51 -8.43
C GLY A 225 37.08 40.71 -9.69
N ASP A 226 37.37 39.93 -10.74
CA ASP A 226 36.63 39.96 -12.01
C ASP A 226 35.41 39.01 -12.04
N TYR A 227 35.14 38.27 -10.96
CA TYR A 227 34.16 37.18 -10.91
C TYR A 227 32.92 37.56 -10.06
N ASN A 228 31.78 37.04 -10.43
CA ASN A 228 30.57 37.17 -9.65
C ASN A 228 30.39 35.95 -8.75
N LEU A 229 30.26 36.12 -7.45
CA LEU A 229 29.80 35.10 -6.51
C LEU A 229 28.31 35.33 -6.20
N ILE A 230 27.49 34.41 -6.67
CA ILE A 230 26.05 34.34 -6.36
C ILE A 230 25.86 33.31 -5.25
N TYR A 231 25.47 33.74 -4.07
CA TYR A 231 25.39 32.89 -2.89
C TYR A 231 23.99 32.92 -2.29
N LEU A 232 23.46 31.75 -2.00
CA LEU A 232 22.19 31.59 -1.27
C LEU A 232 22.39 30.63 -0.08
N LEU A 233 22.24 31.17 1.12
CA LEU A 233 22.07 30.35 2.32
C LEU A 233 20.55 30.20 2.59
N ALA A 234 20.04 29.01 2.42
CA ALA A 234 18.63 28.70 2.48
C ALA A 234 18.30 27.75 3.65
N THR A 235 17.08 27.86 4.17
CA THR A 235 16.56 26.93 5.15
C THR A 235 15.56 25.99 4.48
N LYS A 236 15.82 24.65 4.54
CA LYS A 236 14.94 23.62 3.97
C LYS A 236 14.63 23.85 2.48
N TYR A 237 15.58 24.35 1.70
CA TYR A 237 15.40 24.48 0.25
C TYR A 237 15.32 23.09 -0.40
N PRO A 238 14.33 22.84 -1.23
CA PRO A 238 14.15 21.50 -1.80
C PRO A 238 15.31 21.09 -2.71
N SER A 239 15.92 19.93 -2.46
CA SER A 239 17.05 19.44 -3.28
C SER A 239 16.69 19.24 -4.76
N LYS A 240 15.45 18.90 -5.06
CA LYS A 240 14.94 18.82 -6.45
C LYS A 240 15.01 20.14 -7.22
N ALA A 241 15.02 21.28 -6.52
CA ALA A 241 15.10 22.61 -7.12
C ALA A 241 16.54 23.15 -7.21
N PHE A 242 17.55 22.43 -6.73
CA PHE A 242 18.94 22.88 -6.71
C PHE A 242 19.47 23.18 -8.10
N LYS A 243 19.31 22.22 -9.02
CA LYS A 243 19.76 22.40 -10.41
C LYS A 243 19.03 23.57 -11.08
N LEU A 244 17.72 23.66 -10.90
CA LEU A 244 16.91 24.76 -11.46
C LEU A 244 17.42 26.12 -10.96
N PHE A 245 17.73 26.23 -9.67
CA PHE A 245 18.33 27.46 -9.11
C PHE A 245 19.64 27.82 -9.79
N VAL A 246 20.55 26.86 -9.95
CA VAL A 246 21.84 27.11 -10.62
C VAL A 246 21.64 27.54 -12.08
N ASP A 247 20.74 26.86 -12.80
CA ASP A 247 20.45 27.19 -14.20
C ASP A 247 19.82 28.59 -14.34
N GLU A 248 18.90 28.98 -13.45
CA GLU A 248 18.33 30.33 -13.38
C GLU A 248 19.40 31.39 -13.13
N GLN A 249 20.33 31.12 -12.18
CA GLN A 249 21.40 32.08 -11.88
C GLN A 249 22.45 32.16 -12.98
N LYS A 250 22.79 31.05 -13.66
CA LYS A 250 23.66 31.05 -14.86
C LYS A 250 23.04 31.88 -15.99
N ASN A 251 21.71 31.81 -16.17
CA ASN A 251 21.01 32.64 -17.17
C ASN A 251 21.02 34.13 -16.81
N ALA A 252 20.85 34.47 -15.53
CA ALA A 252 20.88 35.85 -15.06
C ALA A 252 22.31 36.46 -15.06
N TYR A 253 23.33 35.63 -14.82
CA TYR A 253 24.73 36.00 -14.79
C TYR A 253 25.54 35.05 -15.67
N PRO A 254 25.50 35.23 -17.00
CA PRO A 254 25.95 34.20 -17.95
C PRO A 254 27.51 34.10 -18.09
N TYR A 255 28.26 35.04 -17.51
CA TYR A 255 29.72 35.09 -17.63
C TYR A 255 30.38 35.30 -16.27
N LYS A 256 31.55 34.70 -16.10
CA LYS A 256 32.45 34.87 -14.94
C LYS A 256 31.72 34.67 -13.61
N SER A 257 30.83 33.67 -13.52
CA SER A 257 29.95 33.50 -12.37
C SER A 257 30.11 32.16 -11.69
N ILE A 258 30.18 32.22 -10.36
CA ILE A 258 30.21 31.08 -9.44
C ILE A 258 28.97 31.17 -8.60
N ILE A 259 28.12 30.16 -8.71
CA ILE A 259 26.80 30.07 -8.04
C ILE A 259 26.89 29.03 -6.93
N VAL A 260 26.55 29.41 -5.71
CA VAL A 260 26.56 28.54 -4.54
C VAL A 260 25.23 28.61 -3.82
N LEU A 261 24.60 27.47 -3.68
CA LEU A 261 23.42 27.29 -2.82
C LEU A 261 23.75 26.32 -1.70
N VAL A 262 23.58 26.77 -0.49
CA VAL A 262 23.69 25.97 0.74
C VAL A 262 22.29 25.89 1.37
N SER A 263 21.75 24.70 1.48
CA SER A 263 20.49 24.45 2.18
C SER A 263 20.76 23.70 3.46
N SER A 264 20.29 24.21 4.58
CA SER A 264 20.41 23.55 5.87
C SER A 264 19.03 23.31 6.52
N ASP A 265 18.92 22.21 7.22
CA ASP A 265 17.90 21.98 8.23
C ASP A 265 18.59 21.77 9.59
N ASN A 266 17.85 21.23 10.58
CA ASN A 266 18.40 21.05 11.93
C ASN A 266 19.51 19.99 12.02
N THR A 267 19.66 19.11 11.01
CA THR A 267 20.51 17.92 11.09
C THR A 267 21.39 17.72 9.87
N LYS A 268 21.04 18.31 8.73
CA LYS A 268 21.72 18.06 7.45
C LYS A 268 21.97 19.37 6.70
N VAL A 269 23.05 19.35 5.94
CA VAL A 269 23.41 20.41 5.00
C VAL A 269 23.52 19.79 3.61
N SER A 270 22.95 20.45 2.62
CA SER A 270 23.08 20.11 1.20
C SER A 270 23.64 21.30 0.45
N ILE A 271 24.59 21.08 -0.41
CA ILE A 271 25.34 22.11 -1.11
C ILE A 271 25.33 21.81 -2.60
N ILE A 272 25.12 22.83 -3.42
CA ILE A 272 25.37 22.76 -4.87
C ILE A 272 26.20 23.97 -5.28
N VAL A 273 27.16 23.71 -6.16
CA VAL A 273 27.98 24.76 -6.81
C VAL A 273 27.82 24.61 -8.32
N GLY A 274 27.50 25.73 -8.96
CA GLY A 274 27.51 25.85 -10.41
C GLY A 274 28.52 26.91 -10.86
N ILE A 275 29.16 26.68 -12.01
CA ILE A 275 30.14 27.59 -12.59
C ILE A 275 29.76 27.80 -14.05
N THR A 276 29.87 29.05 -14.54
CA THR A 276 29.65 29.36 -15.95
C THR A 276 30.76 28.79 -16.81
N ASN A 277 30.45 28.35 -18.03
CA ASN A 277 31.36 27.56 -18.87
C ASN A 277 32.66 28.32 -19.23
N ASP A 278 32.61 29.64 -19.35
CA ASP A 278 33.75 30.53 -19.70
C ASP A 278 34.88 30.53 -18.68
N ILE A 279 34.66 30.02 -17.46
CA ILE A 279 35.68 30.01 -16.40
C ILE A 279 35.96 28.61 -15.86
N THR A 280 35.45 27.53 -16.46
CA THR A 280 35.63 26.13 -16.01
C THR A 280 37.06 25.61 -16.19
N GLU A 281 37.91 26.29 -17.01
CA GLU A 281 39.33 25.98 -17.10
C GLU A 281 40.10 26.44 -15.86
N LYS A 282 39.62 27.49 -15.19
CA LYS A 282 40.27 28.08 -14.02
C LYS A 282 39.65 27.61 -12.70
N PHE A 283 38.34 27.43 -12.68
CA PHE A 283 37.57 27.03 -11.49
C PHE A 283 36.88 25.71 -11.71
N ASP A 284 36.83 24.87 -10.67
CA ASP A 284 36.21 23.56 -10.69
C ASP A 284 35.15 23.47 -9.57
N ALA A 285 33.89 23.25 -9.93
CA ALA A 285 32.79 23.12 -8.97
C ALA A 285 33.01 21.98 -7.97
N THR A 286 33.73 20.92 -8.37
CA THR A 286 34.05 19.80 -7.48
C THR A 286 35.01 20.20 -6.36
N SER A 287 35.93 21.12 -6.62
CA SER A 287 36.83 21.67 -5.60
C SER A 287 36.08 22.51 -4.58
N PHE A 288 35.19 23.40 -5.05
CA PHE A 288 34.35 24.22 -4.17
C PHE A 288 33.39 23.42 -3.29
N VAL A 289 32.77 22.39 -3.83
CA VAL A 289 31.87 21.55 -3.00
C VAL A 289 32.64 20.72 -1.97
N LYS A 290 33.88 20.31 -2.26
CA LYS A 290 34.76 19.63 -1.28
C LYS A 290 35.09 20.55 -0.11
N ILE A 291 35.55 21.80 -0.41
CA ILE A 291 35.83 22.81 0.62
C ILE A 291 34.57 23.01 1.48
N ALA A 292 33.40 23.27 0.86
CA ALA A 292 32.17 23.52 1.57
C ALA A 292 31.70 22.30 2.39
N SER A 293 31.87 21.09 1.86
CA SER A 293 31.51 19.85 2.54
C SER A 293 32.33 19.61 3.80
N THR A 294 33.66 19.82 3.72
CA THR A 294 34.57 19.67 4.87
C THR A 294 34.17 20.59 6.03
N ILE A 295 33.76 21.83 5.73
CA ILE A 295 33.34 22.83 6.74
C ILE A 295 32.10 22.33 7.54
N VAL A 296 31.22 21.58 6.90
CA VAL A 296 29.97 21.10 7.51
C VAL A 296 30.01 19.61 7.88
N GLY A 297 31.20 19.06 8.09
CA GLY A 297 31.39 17.68 8.55
C GLY A 297 30.99 16.63 7.52
N GLY A 298 31.13 16.92 6.23
CA GLY A 298 30.92 15.99 5.13
C GLY A 298 32.20 15.35 4.62
N ASN A 299 32.06 14.19 3.96
CA ASN A 299 33.17 13.39 3.45
C ASN A 299 33.54 13.70 1.96
N GLY A 300 33.14 14.85 1.44
CA GLY A 300 33.32 15.24 0.06
C GLY A 300 32.04 15.31 -0.75
N GLY A 301 32.16 15.46 -2.05
CA GLY A 301 31.07 15.58 -3.00
C GLY A 301 31.50 15.17 -4.39
N GLY A 302 30.59 15.24 -5.35
CA GLY A 302 30.86 14.83 -6.73
C GLY A 302 30.07 15.63 -7.75
N GLY A 303 30.47 15.51 -8.99
CA GLY A 303 29.85 16.19 -10.11
C GLY A 303 30.81 16.41 -11.27
N ARG A 304 30.47 17.40 -12.07
CA ARG A 304 31.34 17.88 -13.20
C ARG A 304 31.98 19.20 -12.80
N LYS A 305 32.96 19.67 -13.59
CA LYS A 305 33.64 20.96 -13.39
C LYS A 305 32.64 22.15 -13.35
N ASP A 306 31.55 22.06 -14.10
CA ASP A 306 30.53 23.11 -14.21
C ASP A 306 29.41 23.02 -13.17
N LEU A 307 29.23 21.84 -12.53
CA LEU A 307 28.14 21.57 -11.59
C LEU A 307 28.50 20.42 -10.66
N ALA A 308 28.58 20.66 -9.37
CA ALA A 308 28.83 19.64 -8.36
C ALA A 308 27.95 19.81 -7.12
N GLN A 309 27.76 18.71 -6.39
CA GLN A 309 26.94 18.66 -5.17
C GLN A 309 27.69 17.94 -4.05
N ALA A 310 27.41 18.35 -2.83
CA ALA A 310 27.92 17.75 -1.61
C ALA A 310 26.92 17.87 -0.47
N GLY A 311 27.25 17.26 0.66
CA GLY A 311 26.45 17.39 1.90
C GLY A 311 27.33 17.32 3.14
N GLY A 312 26.71 17.58 4.30
CA GLY A 312 27.34 17.48 5.61
C GLY A 312 26.31 17.38 6.73
N ASN A 313 26.80 17.19 7.95
CA ASN A 313 25.97 16.94 9.14
C ASN A 313 26.12 18.03 10.21
N GLU A 314 26.89 19.10 9.94
CA GLU A 314 27.16 20.19 10.88
C GLU A 314 26.52 21.51 10.41
N PRO A 315 25.19 21.70 10.61
CA PRO A 315 24.50 22.90 10.14
C PRO A 315 24.95 24.20 10.84
N THR A 316 25.60 24.13 11.99
CA THR A 316 26.12 25.31 12.72
C THR A 316 27.24 26.02 11.98
N ASN A 317 27.98 25.32 11.11
CA ASN A 317 29.15 25.84 10.41
C ASN A 317 28.81 26.45 9.03
N VAL A 318 27.57 26.41 8.56
CA VAL A 318 27.18 26.86 7.20
C VAL A 318 27.56 28.31 6.88
N LYS A 319 27.62 29.19 7.87
CA LYS A 319 27.99 30.59 7.67
C LYS A 319 29.44 30.76 7.23
N LYS A 320 30.34 29.84 7.59
CA LYS A 320 31.77 29.89 7.21
C LYS A 320 31.98 29.59 5.73
N ILE A 321 31.05 28.90 5.08
CA ILE A 321 31.19 28.49 3.68
C ILE A 321 31.37 29.68 2.75
N PHE A 322 30.63 30.77 2.98
CA PHE A 322 30.70 31.96 2.15
C PHE A 322 32.13 32.57 2.13
N ASP A 323 32.71 32.72 3.30
CA ASP A 323 34.07 33.34 3.44
C ASP A 323 35.15 32.43 2.87
N GLU A 324 35.05 31.12 3.09
CA GLU A 324 36.04 30.18 2.54
C GLU A 324 35.96 30.10 1.00
N ILE A 325 34.77 30.05 0.42
CA ILE A 325 34.61 30.10 -1.03
C ILE A 325 35.14 31.42 -1.60
N LYS A 326 34.85 32.55 -0.96
CA LYS A 326 35.37 33.85 -1.34
C LYS A 326 36.91 33.86 -1.32
N ASN A 327 37.54 33.33 -0.26
CA ASN A 327 38.99 33.25 -0.12
C ASN A 327 39.59 32.39 -1.22
N GLU A 328 38.95 31.26 -1.56
CA GLU A 328 39.43 30.38 -2.62
C GLU A 328 39.34 31.04 -4.01
N ILE A 329 38.28 31.81 -4.28
CA ILE A 329 38.17 32.60 -5.51
C ILE A 329 39.33 33.61 -5.59
N LEU A 330 39.64 34.30 -4.48
CA LEU A 330 40.75 35.28 -4.45
C LEU A 330 42.14 34.66 -4.64
N LYS A 331 42.35 33.43 -4.15
CA LYS A 331 43.60 32.69 -4.34
C LYS A 331 43.83 32.28 -5.79
N LEU A 332 42.76 31.96 -6.48
CA LEU A 332 42.78 31.50 -7.86
C LEU A 332 42.63 32.66 -8.87
N SER A 333 42.27 33.86 -8.42
CA SER A 333 42.11 35.06 -9.27
C SER A 333 43.42 35.66 -9.67
#